data_61be7594f1080b389370ff8a42e86289
#
_entry.id   61be7594f1080b389370ff8a42e86289
#
_cell.length_a   1.000
_cell.length_b   1.000
_cell.length_c   1.000
_cell.angle_alpha   90.00
_cell.angle_beta   90.00
_cell.angle_gamma   90.00
#
_symmetry.space_group_name_H-M   'P 1'
#
loop_
_entity.id
_entity.type
_entity.pdbx_description
1 polymer ?
#
loop_
_entity_poly.entity_id
_entity_poly.type
_entity_poly.pdbx_seq_one_letter_code
_entity_poly.pdbx_strand_id
1 'polypeptide(L)'
;VDPAFRGRGPSTASQTAWALLSLLAADEATHPAATRGVEYLVRTQQEDGSWDEPYFTGTGFPGYGVGSRLREYLAPDDDGYQGQELPAGFMINYHMYRNYWPLTALGRYKSSATARSAPAALVGTRGKEGHSLVH
;
A
#
# COMPACT_ATOMS: atom_id res chain seq x y z
N VAL A 1 -17.34 5.23 -11.73
CA VAL A 1 -16.82 6.35 -10.93
C VAL A 1 -17.00 7.61 -11.77
N ASP A 2 -17.68 8.62 -11.23
CA ASP A 2 -17.91 9.90 -11.93
C ASP A 2 -16.55 10.59 -12.19
N PRO A 3 -16.20 10.86 -13.46
CA PRO A 3 -14.95 11.54 -13.80
C PRO A 3 -14.80 12.92 -13.15
N ALA A 4 -15.90 13.56 -12.75
CA ALA A 4 -15.89 14.86 -12.08
C ALA A 4 -15.18 14.83 -10.72
N PHE A 5 -15.06 13.68 -10.07
CA PHE A 5 -14.40 13.52 -8.77
C PHE A 5 -12.97 12.98 -8.87
N ARG A 6 -12.49 12.69 -10.08
CA ARG A 6 -11.13 12.17 -10.25
C ARG A 6 -10.09 13.22 -9.84
N GLY A 7 -9.18 12.87 -8.94
CA GLY A 7 -8.09 13.72 -8.47
C GLY A 7 -8.54 14.92 -7.63
N ARG A 8 -9.77 14.91 -7.12
CA ARG A 8 -10.27 15.92 -6.20
C ARG A 8 -10.23 15.43 -4.77
N GLY A 9 -9.94 16.32 -3.86
CA GLY A 9 -9.86 16.06 -2.43
C GLY A 9 -8.44 16.26 -1.89
N PRO A 10 -8.30 16.30 -0.55
CA PRO A 10 -7.00 16.41 0.08
C PRO A 10 -6.17 15.14 -0.10
N SER A 11 -4.85 15.31 -0.20
CA SER A 11 -3.92 14.19 -0.16
C SER A 11 -3.81 13.66 1.26
N THR A 12 -3.67 12.35 1.41
CA THR A 12 -3.48 11.67 2.69
C THR A 12 -2.14 10.93 2.73
N ALA A 13 -1.64 10.69 3.93
CA ALA A 13 -0.37 10.02 4.10
C ALA A 13 -0.40 8.57 3.60
N SER A 14 -1.44 7.81 3.93
CA SER A 14 -1.58 6.42 3.52
C SER A 14 -1.73 6.26 2.00
N GLN A 15 -2.59 7.07 1.35
CA GLN A 15 -2.79 7.00 -0.09
C GLN A 15 -1.57 7.48 -0.88
N THR A 16 -0.89 8.53 -0.39
CA THR A 16 0.37 8.99 -0.99
C THR A 16 1.45 7.90 -0.90
N ALA A 17 1.54 7.21 0.24
CA ALA A 17 2.47 6.11 0.41
C ALA A 17 2.16 4.94 -0.53
N TRP A 18 0.90 4.57 -0.73
CA TRP A 18 0.53 3.53 -1.69
C TRP A 18 0.89 3.90 -3.12
N ALA A 19 0.62 5.14 -3.54
CA ALA A 19 1.02 5.62 -4.85
C ALA A 19 2.54 5.58 -5.03
N LEU A 20 3.30 6.01 -4.03
CA LEU A 20 4.76 5.96 -4.03
C LEU A 20 5.28 4.51 -4.12
N LEU A 21 4.71 3.59 -3.33
CA LEU A 21 5.07 2.17 -3.39
C LEU A 21 4.79 1.55 -4.76
N SER A 22 3.70 1.95 -5.41
CA SER A 22 3.37 1.50 -6.77
C SER A 22 4.38 1.99 -7.80
N LEU A 23 4.81 3.25 -7.72
CA LEU A 23 5.86 3.79 -8.59
C LEU A 23 7.20 3.07 -8.36
N LEU A 24 7.56 2.82 -7.11
CA LEU A 24 8.79 2.08 -6.78
C LEU A 24 8.75 0.63 -7.29
N ALA A 25 7.60 -0.03 -7.24
CA ALA A 25 7.42 -1.38 -7.77
C ALA A 25 7.50 -1.43 -9.31
N ALA A 26 7.17 -0.32 -9.98
CA ALA A 26 7.31 -0.16 -11.42
C ALA A 26 8.70 0.34 -11.86
N ASP A 27 9.67 0.41 -10.94
CA ASP A 27 11.01 0.98 -11.16
C ASP A 27 11.02 2.47 -11.55
N GLU A 28 9.95 3.19 -11.20
CA GLU A 28 9.73 4.60 -11.51
C GLU A 28 10.12 5.53 -10.35
N ALA A 29 11.17 5.17 -9.61
CA ALA A 29 11.62 5.93 -8.44
C ALA A 29 12.10 7.37 -8.77
N THR A 30 12.50 7.62 -10.02
CA THR A 30 12.92 8.95 -10.49
C THR A 30 11.79 9.77 -11.10
N HIS A 31 10.61 9.19 -11.23
CA HIS A 31 9.45 9.89 -11.77
C HIS A 31 9.09 11.11 -10.89
N PRO A 32 8.75 12.27 -11.47
CA PRO A 32 8.44 13.49 -10.69
C PRO A 32 7.32 13.31 -9.66
N ALA A 33 6.38 12.40 -9.89
CA ALA A 33 5.35 12.07 -8.91
C ALA A 33 5.93 11.36 -7.67
N ALA A 34 6.97 10.54 -7.82
CA ALA A 34 7.63 9.90 -6.69
C ALA A 34 8.30 10.95 -5.78
N THR A 35 9.02 11.90 -6.38
CA THR A 35 9.63 13.01 -5.64
C THR A 35 8.57 13.82 -4.87
N ARG A 36 7.48 14.23 -5.54
CA ARG A 36 6.40 14.97 -4.88
C ARG A 36 5.74 14.17 -3.75
N GLY A 37 5.59 12.85 -3.92
CA GLY A 37 5.07 11.97 -2.87
C GLY A 37 5.97 11.94 -1.64
N VAL A 38 7.28 11.80 -1.85
CA VAL A 38 8.28 11.85 -0.77
C VAL A 38 8.25 13.20 -0.06
N GLU A 39 8.29 14.30 -0.81
CA GLU A 39 8.22 15.66 -0.25
C GLU A 39 6.95 15.87 0.58
N TYR A 40 5.82 15.39 0.10
CA TYR A 40 4.57 15.47 0.84
C TYR A 40 4.66 14.72 2.17
N LEU A 41 5.12 13.46 2.16
CA LEU A 41 5.24 12.63 3.37
C LEU A 41 6.21 13.25 4.38
N VAL A 42 7.38 13.72 3.93
CA VAL A 42 8.36 14.35 4.82
C VAL A 42 7.83 15.65 5.42
N ARG A 43 7.18 16.49 4.61
CA ARG A 43 6.64 17.77 5.07
C ARG A 43 5.48 17.63 6.06
N THR A 44 4.69 16.57 5.94
CA THR A 44 3.48 16.35 6.76
C THR A 44 3.72 15.43 7.95
N GLN A 45 4.94 14.93 8.11
CA GLN A 45 5.32 14.15 9.28
C GLN A 45 5.33 15.03 10.53
N GLN A 46 4.75 14.54 11.61
CA GLN A 46 4.72 15.21 12.89
C GLN A 46 6.06 15.04 13.66
N GLU A 47 6.25 15.81 14.71
CA GLU A 47 7.50 15.77 15.51
C GLU A 47 7.73 14.40 16.18
N ASP A 48 6.65 13.68 16.51
CA ASP A 48 6.71 12.33 17.07
C ASP A 48 6.94 11.23 16.02
N GLY A 49 7.08 11.62 14.73
CA GLY A 49 7.31 10.72 13.61
C GLY A 49 6.02 10.13 13.00
N SER A 50 4.86 10.45 13.52
CA SER A 50 3.57 10.01 13.01
C SER A 50 3.03 10.91 11.89
N TRP A 51 1.89 10.52 11.31
CA TRP A 51 1.10 11.35 10.40
C TRP A 51 -0.32 11.49 10.91
N ASP A 52 -0.91 12.66 10.74
CA ASP A 52 -2.32 12.87 10.97
C ASP A 52 -3.13 12.60 9.69
N GLU A 53 -4.17 11.78 9.83
CA GLU A 53 -5.08 11.44 8.74
C GLU A 53 -6.48 11.22 9.32
N PRO A 54 -7.35 12.26 9.30
CA PRO A 54 -8.66 12.21 9.96
C PRO A 54 -9.71 11.46 9.15
N TYR A 55 -9.37 10.98 7.95
CA TYR A 55 -10.32 10.33 7.04
C TYR A 55 -10.47 8.85 7.33
N PHE A 56 -11.66 8.35 7.03
CA PHE A 56 -11.89 6.90 7.06
C PHE A 56 -11.13 6.20 5.95
N THR A 57 -10.57 5.04 6.25
CA THR A 57 -9.76 4.25 5.32
C THR A 57 -10.63 3.51 4.31
N GLY A 58 -11.84 3.17 4.69
CA GLY A 58 -12.79 2.45 3.84
C GLY A 58 -14.21 2.51 4.36
N THR A 59 -15.11 1.99 3.56
CA THR A 59 -16.52 1.84 3.91
C THR A 59 -16.94 0.40 3.72
N GLY A 60 -17.75 -0.12 4.64
CA GLY A 60 -18.46 -1.38 4.50
C GLY A 60 -19.93 -1.13 4.21
N PHE A 61 -20.53 -1.98 3.40
CA PHE A 61 -21.95 -1.92 3.06
C PHE A 61 -22.67 -3.15 3.63
N PRO A 62 -24.00 -3.11 3.78
CA PRO A 62 -24.77 -4.29 4.11
C PRO A 62 -24.43 -5.44 3.18
N GLY A 63 -24.16 -6.61 3.75
CA GLY A 63 -23.73 -7.77 2.98
C GLY A 63 -22.27 -7.75 2.51
N TYR A 64 -21.45 -6.80 2.91
CA TYR A 64 -20.02 -6.85 2.68
C TYR A 64 -19.37 -8.00 3.44
N GLY A 65 -18.53 -8.76 2.75
CA GLY A 65 -17.93 -9.97 3.29
C GLY A 65 -18.78 -11.21 3.05
N VAL A 66 -18.66 -12.21 3.91
CA VAL A 66 -19.37 -13.50 3.74
C VAL A 66 -20.84 -13.46 4.16
N GLY A 67 -21.30 -12.43 4.87
CA GLY A 67 -22.62 -12.39 5.53
C GLY A 67 -23.80 -12.65 4.62
N SER A 68 -24.11 -11.77 3.67
CA SER A 68 -25.30 -11.93 2.83
C SER A 68 -25.14 -12.99 1.74
N ARG A 69 -23.91 -13.21 1.26
CA ARG A 69 -23.65 -14.21 0.22
C ARG A 69 -23.70 -15.63 0.73
N LEU A 70 -23.40 -15.87 2.00
CA LEU A 70 -23.55 -17.18 2.61
C LEU A 70 -25.01 -17.62 2.66
N ARG A 71 -25.94 -16.70 2.87
CA ARG A 71 -27.38 -17.02 2.84
C ARG A 71 -27.88 -17.54 1.49
N GLU A 72 -27.29 -17.11 0.38
CA GLU A 72 -27.62 -17.62 -0.94
C GLU A 72 -27.09 -19.04 -1.20
N TYR A 73 -26.01 -19.42 -0.49
CA TYR A 73 -25.33 -20.72 -0.67
C TYR A 73 -25.62 -21.74 0.42
N LEU A 74 -26.03 -21.29 1.61
CA LEU A 74 -26.47 -22.20 2.68
C LEU A 74 -27.94 -22.52 2.52
N ALA A 75 -28.29 -23.79 2.78
CA ALA A 75 -29.69 -24.19 2.80
C ALA A 75 -30.50 -23.31 3.78
N PRO A 76 -31.75 -22.97 3.48
CA PRO A 76 -32.60 -22.12 4.32
C PRO A 76 -32.66 -22.52 5.79
N ASP A 77 -32.40 -23.79 6.09
CA ASP A 77 -32.49 -24.41 7.41
C ASP A 77 -31.15 -24.61 8.09
N ASP A 78 -30.02 -24.04 7.55
CA ASP A 78 -28.72 -24.17 8.16
C ASP A 78 -28.49 -23.08 9.22
N ASP A 79 -28.71 -23.44 10.48
CA ASP A 79 -28.52 -22.61 11.65
C ASP A 79 -27.04 -22.27 11.92
N GLY A 80 -26.11 -22.75 11.10
CA GLY A 80 -24.66 -22.59 11.25
C GLY A 80 -24.16 -21.17 11.03
N TYR A 81 -24.95 -20.26 10.43
CA TYR A 81 -24.55 -18.88 10.23
C TYR A 81 -24.86 -18.03 11.47
N GLN A 82 -23.80 -17.67 12.21
CA GLN A 82 -23.89 -16.79 13.38
C GLN A 82 -23.46 -15.33 13.08
N GLY A 83 -23.32 -14.98 11.81
CA GLY A 83 -22.96 -13.61 11.43
C GLY A 83 -24.13 -12.65 11.55
N GLN A 84 -23.86 -11.46 12.05
CA GLN A 84 -24.85 -10.38 12.08
C GLN A 84 -24.84 -9.64 10.74
N GLU A 85 -25.97 -9.59 10.07
CA GLU A 85 -26.15 -8.72 8.92
C GLU A 85 -26.19 -7.26 9.38
N LEU A 86 -25.33 -6.42 8.81
CA LEU A 86 -25.33 -5.00 9.11
C LEU A 86 -26.46 -4.31 8.34
N PRO A 87 -27.39 -3.62 9.02
CA PRO A 87 -28.55 -2.99 8.39
C PRO A 87 -28.20 -1.74 7.60
N ALA A 88 -27.00 -1.19 7.80
CA ALA A 88 -26.53 0.05 7.16
C ALA A 88 -25.04 -0.04 6.86
N GLY A 89 -24.57 0.87 5.99
CA GLY A 89 -23.15 1.06 5.75
C GLY A 89 -22.41 1.54 7.01
N PHE A 90 -21.15 1.22 7.11
CA PHE A 90 -20.27 1.63 8.19
C PHE A 90 -18.94 2.16 7.67
N MET A 91 -18.29 3.01 8.46
CA MET A 91 -16.99 3.60 8.16
C MET A 91 -15.90 2.86 8.92
N ILE A 92 -14.78 2.61 8.24
CA ILE A 92 -13.63 1.88 8.80
C ILE A 92 -12.45 2.83 8.85
N ASN A 93 -11.81 2.94 10.02
CA ASN A 93 -10.58 3.67 10.20
C ASN A 93 -9.47 2.73 10.70
N TYR A 94 -8.52 2.43 9.83
CA TYR A 94 -7.32 1.67 10.18
C TYR A 94 -6.22 2.62 10.64
N HIS A 95 -6.20 2.94 11.93
CA HIS A 95 -5.30 3.94 12.52
C HIS A 95 -3.82 3.78 12.20
N MET A 96 -3.36 2.55 12.00
CA MET A 96 -1.95 2.27 11.70
C MET A 96 -1.56 2.55 10.25
N TYR A 97 -2.51 2.61 9.31
CA TYR A 97 -2.23 2.82 7.88
C TYR A 97 -1.48 4.13 7.64
N ARG A 98 -1.86 5.19 8.34
CA ARG A 98 -1.23 6.51 8.26
C ARG A 98 0.21 6.53 8.76
N ASN A 99 0.67 5.50 9.48
CA ASN A 99 2.02 5.42 10.04
C ASN A 99 2.89 4.42 9.28
N TYR A 100 2.52 3.14 9.22
CA TYR A 100 3.41 2.14 8.65
C TYR A 100 3.53 2.20 7.12
N TRP A 101 2.48 2.63 6.41
CA TRP A 101 2.60 2.79 4.96
C TRP A 101 3.58 3.89 4.55
N PRO A 102 3.52 5.12 5.13
CA PRO A 102 4.52 6.15 4.86
C PRO A 102 5.94 5.72 5.23
N LEU A 103 6.14 5.10 6.40
CA LEU A 103 7.45 4.59 6.80
C LEU A 103 7.99 3.56 5.82
N THR A 104 7.15 2.62 5.38
CA THR A 104 7.52 1.60 4.39
C THR A 104 7.90 2.24 3.05
N ALA A 105 7.11 3.20 2.58
CA ALA A 105 7.34 3.88 1.31
C ALA A 105 8.62 4.70 1.32
N LEU A 106 8.85 5.49 2.37
CA LEU A 106 10.08 6.28 2.54
C LEU A 106 11.31 5.39 2.67
N GLY A 107 11.23 4.30 3.43
CA GLY A 107 12.32 3.33 3.58
C GLY A 107 12.71 2.69 2.24
N ARG A 108 11.73 2.24 1.45
CA ARG A 108 11.97 1.69 0.10
C ARG A 108 12.52 2.72 -0.86
N TYR A 109 12.02 3.95 -0.84
CA TYR A 109 12.55 5.04 -1.67
C TYR A 109 14.02 5.33 -1.34
N LYS A 110 14.36 5.44 -0.05
CA LYS A 110 15.75 5.64 0.41
C LYS A 110 16.66 4.50 -0.07
N SER A 111 16.24 3.25 0.07
CA SER A 111 17.01 2.09 -0.37
C SER A 111 17.25 2.11 -1.88
N SER A 112 16.23 2.44 -2.69
CA SER A 112 16.37 2.54 -4.14
C SER A 112 17.28 3.72 -4.55
N ALA A 113 17.23 4.85 -3.83
CA ALA A 113 18.13 5.98 -4.07
C ALA A 113 19.58 5.61 -3.78
N THR A 114 19.83 4.92 -2.66
CA THR A 114 21.18 4.43 -2.29
C THR A 114 21.72 3.45 -3.33
N ALA A 115 20.91 2.50 -3.81
CA ALA A 115 21.31 1.56 -4.83
C ALA A 115 21.68 2.23 -6.16
N ARG A 116 20.97 3.28 -6.55
CA ARG A 116 21.28 4.07 -7.76
C ARG A 116 22.54 4.90 -7.62
N SER A 117 22.87 5.32 -6.41
CA SER A 117 24.08 6.13 -6.12
C SER A 117 25.33 5.29 -5.92
N ALA A 118 25.18 3.97 -5.77
CA ALA A 118 26.31 3.06 -5.61
C ALA A 118 27.13 3.00 -6.93
N PRO A 119 28.46 3.17 -6.89
CA PRO A 119 29.30 3.04 -8.08
C PRO A 119 29.16 1.61 -8.64
N ALA A 120 29.06 1.51 -9.97
CA ALA A 120 28.87 0.25 -10.72
C ALA A 120 30.00 -0.81 -10.54
N ALA A 121 31.02 -0.50 -9.76
CA ALA A 121 32.22 -1.32 -9.56
C ALA A 121 32.02 -2.58 -8.68
N LEU A 122 30.86 -2.83 -8.12
CA LEU A 122 30.61 -4.00 -7.24
C LEU A 122 29.72 -5.09 -7.88
N VAL A 123 29.35 -4.97 -9.15
CA VAL A 123 28.71 -6.06 -9.91
C VAL A 123 29.77 -6.75 -10.77
N GLY A 124 30.89 -7.13 -10.15
CA GLY A 124 32.01 -7.81 -10.75
C GLY A 124 32.04 -9.28 -10.39
N THR A 125 31.72 -10.13 -11.37
CA THR A 125 32.25 -11.49 -11.55
C THR A 125 32.00 -12.48 -10.43
N ARG A 126 30.84 -13.06 -10.40
CA ARG A 126 30.73 -14.46 -9.97
C ARG A 126 31.30 -15.34 -11.08
N GLY A 127 32.58 -15.74 -10.91
CA GLY A 127 33.32 -16.55 -11.87
C GLY A 127 32.54 -17.82 -12.25
N LYS A 128 32.49 -18.09 -13.54
CA LYS A 128 32.23 -19.41 -14.08
C LYS A 128 33.42 -20.27 -13.72
N GLU A 129 33.37 -20.98 -12.60
CA GLU A 129 34.24 -22.13 -12.41
C GLU A 129 33.69 -23.27 -13.25
N GLY A 130 34.42 -23.54 -14.34
CA GLY A 130 34.17 -24.65 -15.22
C GLY A 130 34.38 -25.95 -14.49
N HIS A 131 33.35 -26.76 -14.42
CA HIS A 131 33.47 -28.17 -14.09
C HIS A 131 33.97 -28.89 -15.32
N SER A 132 35.28 -29.12 -15.38
CA SER A 132 35.90 -30.06 -16.34
C SER A 132 35.68 -31.47 -15.79
N LEU A 133 34.79 -32.21 -16.44
CA LEU A 133 34.74 -33.66 -16.28
C LEU A 133 35.84 -34.25 -17.14
N VAL A 134 36.82 -34.86 -16.51
CA VAL A 134 37.79 -35.78 -17.16
C VAL A 134 37.44 -37.20 -16.70
N HIS A 135 37.30 -38.05 -17.66
CA HIS A 135 37.13 -39.52 -17.74
C HIS A 135 37.35 -40.39 -16.50
#